data_8dec77c288f535703ef614463b28236d
#
_entry.id   8dec77c288f535703ef614463b28236d
#
_cell.length_a   1.000
_cell.length_b   1.000
_cell.length_c   1.000
_cell.angle_alpha   90.00
_cell.angle_beta   90.00
_cell.angle_gamma   90.00
#
_symmetry.space_group_name_H-M   'P 1'
#
loop_
_entity.id
_entity.type
_entity.pdbx_description
1 polymer ?
#
loop_
_entity_poly.entity_id
_entity_poly.type
_entity_poly.pdbx_seq_one_letter_code
_entity_poly.pdbx_strand_id
1 'polypeptide(L)'
;MKEKLTHKYLEIDEPLRNYFTKRYAEYLIFLFSGITFLLVMHMFAFLPVFLIIMLIFIGGLSYNCVKCLDGDILKISGAVDEIYIPRARKKKAFDRDYLMLRTTDQKFIRVYNIKSYKIAEKNGVTIYFSRTALSQENNDTYKLQQFLYLNIDQREV
;
A
#
# COMPACT_ATOMS: atom_id res chain seq x y z
N MET A 1 -24.24 11.13 11.77
CA MET A 1 -23.27 10.03 11.53
C MET A 1 -22.39 10.28 10.30
N LYS A 2 -22.94 10.72 9.16
CA LYS A 2 -22.16 11.07 7.95
C LYS A 2 -21.11 12.17 8.18
N GLU A 3 -21.46 13.27 8.84
CA GLU A 3 -20.54 14.39 9.11
C GLU A 3 -19.32 13.97 9.95
N LYS A 4 -19.50 13.12 10.97
CA LYS A 4 -18.38 12.59 11.77
C LYS A 4 -17.41 11.72 10.95
N LEU A 5 -17.92 10.92 10.01
CA LEU A 5 -17.11 10.09 9.14
C LEU A 5 -16.34 10.95 8.13
N THR A 6 -16.98 11.96 7.56
CA THR A 6 -16.33 12.88 6.62
C THR A 6 -15.22 13.66 7.32
N HIS A 7 -15.42 14.13 8.54
CA HIS A 7 -14.41 14.84 9.32
C HIS A 7 -13.21 13.93 9.62
N LYS A 8 -13.45 12.71 10.11
CA LYS A 8 -12.38 11.71 10.32
C LYS A 8 -11.61 11.35 9.05
N TYR A 9 -12.29 11.26 7.91
CA TYR A 9 -11.62 10.98 6.63
C TYR A 9 -10.69 12.12 6.20
N LEU A 10 -11.04 13.37 6.50
CA LEU A 10 -10.20 14.54 6.23
C LEU A 10 -8.98 14.63 7.16
N GLU A 11 -9.02 13.97 8.32
CA GLU A 11 -7.89 13.87 9.26
C GLU A 11 -6.81 12.86 8.80
N ILE A 12 -7.14 11.98 7.83
CA ILE A 12 -6.16 11.07 7.25
C ILE A 12 -5.10 11.89 6.48
N ASP A 13 -3.84 11.50 6.61
CA ASP A 13 -2.72 12.07 5.84
C ASP A 13 -3.07 12.18 4.36
N GLU A 14 -2.77 13.32 3.75
CA GLU A 14 -3.13 13.62 2.36
C GLU A 14 -2.65 12.55 1.36
N PRO A 15 -1.40 12.05 1.39
CA PRO A 15 -0.95 11.03 0.46
C PRO A 15 -1.75 9.73 0.57
N LEU A 16 -2.12 9.34 1.78
CA LEU A 16 -2.90 8.13 2.02
C LEU A 16 -4.37 8.32 1.61
N ARG A 17 -4.94 9.49 1.86
CA ARG A 17 -6.28 9.86 1.38
C ARG A 17 -6.37 9.84 -0.13
N ASN A 18 -5.37 10.43 -0.82
CA ASN A 18 -5.29 10.44 -2.28
C ASN A 18 -5.14 9.00 -2.84
N TYR A 19 -4.38 8.14 -2.15
CA TYR A 19 -4.30 6.72 -2.50
C TYR A 19 -5.68 6.04 -2.45
N PHE A 20 -6.43 6.19 -1.35
CA PHE A 20 -7.77 5.60 -1.24
C PHE A 20 -8.72 6.14 -2.30
N THR A 21 -8.78 7.47 -2.48
CA THR A 21 -9.65 8.11 -3.47
C THR A 21 -9.34 7.60 -4.88
N LYS A 22 -8.06 7.53 -5.26
CA LYS A 22 -7.63 7.02 -6.56
C LYS A 22 -8.02 5.56 -6.75
N ARG A 23 -7.80 4.70 -5.75
CA ARG A 23 -8.14 3.28 -5.81
C ARG A 23 -9.65 3.04 -5.91
N TYR A 24 -10.45 3.80 -5.17
CA TYR A 24 -11.91 3.73 -5.32
C TYR A 24 -12.36 4.13 -6.72
N ALA A 25 -11.80 5.21 -7.26
CA ALA A 25 -12.11 5.64 -8.63
C ALA A 25 -11.72 4.57 -9.68
N GLU A 26 -10.53 3.98 -9.56
CA GLU A 26 -10.06 2.88 -10.43
C GLU A 26 -11.03 1.68 -10.36
N TYR A 27 -11.45 1.26 -9.17
CA TYR A 27 -12.38 0.14 -9.02
C TYR A 27 -13.77 0.45 -9.55
N LEU A 28 -14.27 1.67 -9.39
CA LEU A 28 -15.56 2.08 -9.97
C LEU A 28 -15.51 2.08 -11.49
N ILE A 29 -14.44 2.64 -12.09
CA ILE A 29 -14.25 2.62 -13.55
C ILE A 29 -14.21 1.17 -14.05
N PHE A 30 -13.45 0.29 -13.37
CA PHE A 30 -13.37 -1.11 -13.75
C PHE A 30 -14.70 -1.84 -13.58
N LEU A 31 -15.47 -1.54 -12.53
CA LEU A 31 -16.79 -2.10 -12.30
C LEU A 31 -17.76 -1.73 -13.44
N PHE A 32 -17.86 -0.43 -13.75
CA PHE A 32 -18.78 0.03 -14.81
C PHE A 32 -18.36 -0.50 -16.20
N SER A 33 -17.09 -0.44 -16.54
CA SER A 33 -16.58 -0.96 -17.82
C SER A 33 -16.79 -2.47 -17.95
N GLY A 34 -16.55 -3.22 -16.88
CA GLY A 34 -16.75 -4.66 -16.86
C GLY A 34 -18.23 -5.06 -17.01
N ILE A 35 -19.15 -4.38 -16.30
CA ILE A 35 -20.58 -4.59 -16.46
C ILE A 35 -21.00 -4.30 -17.90
N THR A 36 -20.61 -3.15 -18.44
CA THR A 36 -20.93 -2.76 -19.82
C THR A 36 -20.43 -3.81 -20.82
N PHE A 37 -19.18 -4.26 -20.67
CA PHE A 37 -18.58 -5.28 -21.52
C PHE A 37 -19.39 -6.61 -21.48
N LEU A 38 -19.72 -7.09 -20.28
CA LEU A 38 -20.49 -8.34 -20.13
C LEU A 38 -21.91 -8.25 -20.71
N LEU A 39 -22.54 -7.07 -20.61
CA LEU A 39 -23.86 -6.82 -21.19
C LEU A 39 -23.79 -6.80 -22.73
N VAL A 40 -22.81 -6.07 -23.29
CA VAL A 40 -22.65 -5.98 -24.77
C VAL A 40 -22.32 -7.34 -25.37
N MET A 41 -21.50 -8.14 -24.70
CA MET A 41 -21.13 -9.49 -25.15
C MET A 41 -22.18 -10.56 -24.82
N HIS A 42 -23.33 -10.19 -24.26
CA HIS A 42 -24.39 -11.10 -23.82
C HIS A 42 -23.91 -12.20 -22.85
N MET A 43 -22.87 -11.94 -22.09
CA MET A 43 -22.27 -12.90 -21.16
C MET A 43 -22.89 -12.81 -19.75
N PHE A 44 -24.20 -12.83 -19.66
CA PHE A 44 -24.96 -12.63 -18.40
C PHE A 44 -24.62 -13.64 -17.30
N ALA A 45 -24.27 -14.88 -17.67
CA ALA A 45 -23.89 -15.91 -16.70
C ALA A 45 -22.64 -15.55 -15.86
N PHE A 46 -21.75 -14.71 -16.39
CA PHE A 46 -20.52 -14.29 -15.70
C PHE A 46 -20.73 -13.05 -14.82
N LEU A 47 -21.84 -12.33 -14.99
CA LEU A 47 -22.11 -11.10 -14.24
C LEU A 47 -22.10 -11.30 -12.71
N PRO A 48 -22.75 -12.34 -12.14
CA PRO A 48 -22.72 -12.55 -10.69
C PRO A 48 -21.31 -12.80 -10.16
N VAL A 49 -20.51 -13.59 -10.86
CA VAL A 49 -19.11 -13.89 -10.47
C VAL A 49 -18.27 -12.63 -10.49
N PHE A 50 -18.39 -11.83 -11.54
CA PHE A 50 -17.70 -10.55 -11.65
C PHE A 50 -18.07 -9.60 -10.50
N LEU A 51 -19.36 -9.49 -10.16
CA LEU A 51 -19.82 -8.64 -9.06
C LEU A 51 -19.28 -9.11 -7.70
N ILE A 52 -19.23 -10.42 -7.45
CA ILE A 52 -18.66 -10.98 -6.22
C ILE A 52 -17.16 -10.61 -6.11
N ILE A 53 -16.41 -10.77 -7.20
CA ILE A 53 -14.99 -10.41 -7.23
C ILE A 53 -14.81 -8.91 -6.91
N MET A 54 -15.61 -8.05 -7.54
CA MET A 54 -15.54 -6.60 -7.30
C MET A 54 -15.92 -6.24 -5.86
N LEU A 55 -16.91 -6.92 -5.25
CA LEU A 55 -17.25 -6.72 -3.85
C LEU A 55 -16.09 -7.08 -2.91
N ILE A 56 -15.34 -8.14 -3.21
CA ILE A 56 -14.16 -8.53 -2.42
C ILE A 56 -13.09 -7.42 -2.50
N PHE A 57 -12.80 -6.89 -3.69
CA PHE A 57 -11.79 -5.83 -3.85
C PHE A 57 -12.20 -4.52 -3.16
N ILE A 58 -13.44 -4.07 -3.38
CA ILE A 58 -13.97 -2.85 -2.75
C ILE A 58 -14.06 -3.04 -1.23
N GLY A 59 -14.51 -4.21 -0.78
CA GLY A 59 -14.59 -4.55 0.64
C GLY A 59 -13.22 -4.56 1.32
N GLY A 60 -12.20 -5.12 0.68
CA GLY A 60 -10.83 -5.10 1.18
C GLY A 60 -10.26 -3.69 1.28
N LEU A 61 -10.51 -2.84 0.28
CA LEU A 61 -10.11 -1.44 0.31
C LEU A 61 -10.84 -0.67 1.43
N SER A 62 -12.14 -0.89 1.58
CA SER A 62 -12.95 -0.27 2.63
C SER A 62 -12.50 -0.69 4.03
N TYR A 63 -12.16 -1.96 4.22
CA TYR A 63 -11.62 -2.46 5.47
C TYR A 63 -10.31 -1.75 5.85
N ASN A 64 -9.39 -1.57 4.90
CA ASN A 64 -8.15 -0.82 5.14
C ASN A 64 -8.42 0.65 5.45
N CYS A 65 -9.41 1.26 4.79
CA CYS A 65 -9.81 2.63 5.06
C CYS A 65 -10.37 2.77 6.49
N VAL A 66 -11.21 1.84 6.94
CA VAL A 66 -11.73 1.81 8.32
C VAL A 66 -10.60 1.64 9.33
N LYS A 67 -9.66 0.74 9.11
CA LYS A 67 -8.47 0.59 9.96
C LYS A 67 -7.66 1.89 10.06
N CYS A 68 -7.59 2.66 8.98
CA CYS A 68 -6.94 3.95 8.99
C CYS A 68 -7.68 4.95 9.89
N LEU A 69 -9.02 4.98 9.81
CA LEU A 69 -9.88 5.83 10.64
C LEU A 69 -9.83 5.45 12.13
N ASP A 70 -9.58 4.19 12.43
CA ASP A 70 -9.45 3.66 13.80
C ASP A 70 -8.03 3.83 14.38
N GLY A 71 -7.08 4.35 13.59
CA GLY A 71 -5.70 4.58 14.02
C GLY A 71 -4.81 3.32 14.07
N ASP A 72 -5.25 2.22 13.45
CA ASP A 72 -4.48 0.98 13.37
C ASP A 72 -3.38 1.04 12.30
N ILE A 73 -3.42 2.05 11.43
CA ILE A 73 -2.39 2.28 10.42
C ILE A 73 -1.35 3.25 10.98
N LEU A 74 -0.13 2.78 11.02
CA LEU A 74 1.04 3.54 11.43
C LEU A 74 1.76 4.13 10.23
N LYS A 75 2.46 5.24 10.45
CA LYS A 75 3.29 5.94 9.48
C LYS A 75 4.73 5.94 9.95
N ILE A 76 5.63 5.59 9.05
CA ILE A 76 7.07 5.74 9.26
C ILE A 76 7.67 6.48 8.07
N SER A 77 8.45 7.51 8.35
CA SER A 77 9.21 8.26 7.37
C SER A 77 10.71 8.10 7.62
N GLY A 78 11.47 7.99 6.54
CA GLY A 78 12.91 7.83 6.63
C GLY A 78 13.59 8.03 5.29
N ALA A 79 14.93 8.09 5.32
CA ALA A 79 15.75 8.10 4.12
C ALA A 79 16.10 6.67 3.71
N VAL A 80 16.12 6.43 2.41
CA VAL A 80 16.57 5.15 1.86
C VAL A 80 18.09 5.05 2.00
N ASP A 81 18.54 4.06 2.75
CA ASP A 81 19.95 3.80 3.00
C ASP A 81 20.50 2.76 2.00
N GLU A 82 19.77 1.69 1.76
CA GLU A 82 20.16 0.60 0.88
C GLU A 82 18.95 0.03 0.13
N ILE A 83 19.16 -0.37 -1.12
CA ILE A 83 18.18 -1.10 -1.92
C ILE A 83 18.80 -2.41 -2.39
N TYR A 84 18.23 -3.53 -1.97
CA TYR A 84 18.66 -4.85 -2.40
C TYR A 84 17.64 -5.48 -3.33
N ILE A 85 18.04 -5.69 -4.59
CA ILE A 85 17.25 -6.41 -5.58
C ILE A 85 18.07 -7.63 -6.05
N PRO A 86 17.68 -8.85 -5.67
CA PRO A 86 18.43 -10.05 -6.05
C PRO A 86 18.45 -10.23 -7.57
N ARG A 87 19.64 -10.41 -8.14
CA ARG A 87 19.80 -10.67 -9.57
C ARG A 87 19.23 -12.05 -9.92
N ALA A 88 18.47 -12.14 -11.02
CA ALA A 88 17.74 -13.34 -11.44
C ALA A 88 18.62 -14.63 -11.52
N ARG A 89 19.91 -14.49 -11.88
CA ARG A 89 20.86 -15.62 -11.99
C ARG A 89 21.40 -16.16 -10.66
N LYS A 90 21.26 -15.42 -9.55
CA LYS A 90 21.81 -15.80 -8.23
C LYS A 90 20.72 -15.88 -7.16
N LYS A 91 19.47 -15.89 -7.55
CA LYS A 91 18.33 -15.88 -6.62
C LYS A 91 18.25 -17.20 -5.88
N LYS A 92 18.66 -17.22 -4.60
CA LYS A 92 18.35 -18.33 -3.69
C LYS A 92 16.84 -18.30 -3.42
N ALA A 93 16.25 -19.46 -3.12
CA ALA A 93 14.80 -19.61 -2.91
C ALA A 93 14.19 -18.64 -1.86
N PHE A 94 15.03 -18.09 -0.96
CA PHE A 94 14.65 -17.19 0.12
C PHE A 94 15.10 -15.73 -0.07
N ASP A 95 15.80 -15.40 -1.17
CA ASP A 95 16.24 -14.03 -1.43
C ASP A 95 15.04 -13.18 -1.86
N ARG A 96 14.62 -12.28 -0.97
CA ARG A 96 13.58 -11.29 -1.25
C ARG A 96 14.20 -9.92 -1.46
N ASP A 97 13.61 -9.16 -2.37
CA ASP A 97 13.92 -7.75 -2.52
C ASP A 97 13.54 -6.99 -1.24
N TYR A 98 14.43 -6.15 -0.78
CA TYR A 98 14.18 -5.27 0.37
C TYR A 98 14.78 -3.88 0.18
N LEU A 99 14.24 -2.97 0.93
CA LEU A 99 14.69 -1.61 1.09
C LEU A 99 15.06 -1.42 2.56
N MET A 100 16.23 -0.85 2.83
CA MET A 100 16.62 -0.42 4.17
C MET A 100 16.30 1.06 4.34
N LEU A 101 15.40 1.35 5.26
CA LEU A 101 15.07 2.72 5.67
C LEU A 101 15.79 3.06 6.97
N ARG A 102 16.44 4.24 6.98
CA ARG A 102 16.95 4.83 8.19
C ARG A 102 15.98 5.91 8.68
N THR A 103 15.40 5.70 9.86
CA THR A 103 14.51 6.66 10.49
C THR A 103 15.29 7.80 11.15
N THR A 104 14.59 8.88 11.51
CA THR A 104 15.15 10.04 12.24
C THR A 104 15.79 9.61 13.58
N ASP A 105 15.27 8.56 14.21
CA ASP A 105 15.77 8.01 15.49
C ASP A 105 16.95 7.03 15.29
N GLN A 106 17.58 7.05 14.10
CA GLN A 106 18.70 6.16 13.72
C GLN A 106 18.37 4.66 13.75
N LYS A 107 17.09 4.28 13.78
CA LYS A 107 16.65 2.89 13.66
C LYS A 107 16.56 2.48 12.20
N PHE A 108 16.84 1.22 11.94
CA PHE A 108 16.76 0.65 10.60
C PHE A 108 15.47 -0.16 10.43
N ILE A 109 14.82 0.02 9.30
CA ILE A 109 13.62 -0.75 8.96
C ILE A 109 13.82 -1.42 7.61
N ARG A 110 13.81 -2.74 7.61
CA ARG A 110 13.90 -3.54 6.40
C ARG A 110 12.50 -3.78 5.84
N VAL A 111 12.20 -3.20 4.69
CA VAL A 111 10.91 -3.26 4.01
C VAL A 111 10.99 -4.20 2.84
N TYR A 112 10.10 -5.17 2.77
CA TYR A 112 10.05 -6.18 1.70
C TYR A 112 8.97 -5.84 0.65
N ASN A 113 9.03 -6.53 -0.50
CA ASN A 113 8.04 -6.41 -1.59
C ASN A 113 8.01 -5.04 -2.28
N ILE A 114 9.18 -4.46 -2.54
CA ILE A 114 9.35 -3.11 -3.11
C ILE A 114 9.42 -3.06 -4.64
N LYS A 115 9.38 -4.20 -5.34
CA LYS A 115 9.61 -4.28 -6.80
C LYS A 115 8.78 -3.36 -7.66
N SER A 116 7.58 -3.02 -7.21
CA SER A 116 6.64 -2.16 -7.95
C SER A 116 6.99 -0.67 -7.88
N TYR A 117 7.98 -0.30 -7.07
CA TYR A 117 8.32 1.09 -6.80
C TYR A 117 9.66 1.46 -7.43
N LYS A 118 9.69 2.59 -8.14
CA LYS A 118 10.93 3.20 -8.65
C LYS A 118 11.53 4.04 -7.54
N ILE A 119 12.29 3.43 -6.66
CA ILE A 119 12.92 4.09 -5.52
C ILE A 119 14.41 4.21 -5.82
N ALA A 120 15.00 5.38 -5.53
CA ALA A 120 16.43 5.60 -5.58
C ALA A 120 16.99 5.75 -4.14
N GLU A 121 18.28 5.44 -3.97
CA GLU A 121 18.98 5.70 -2.72
C GLU A 121 18.95 7.19 -2.39
N LYS A 122 18.88 7.51 -1.10
CA LYS A 122 18.74 8.86 -0.55
C LYS A 122 17.37 9.53 -0.72
N ASN A 123 16.42 8.93 -1.43
CA ASN A 123 15.06 9.46 -1.45
C ASN A 123 14.43 9.41 -0.06
N GLY A 124 13.65 10.43 0.28
CA GLY A 124 12.74 10.36 1.40
C GLY A 124 11.58 9.42 1.08
N VAL A 125 11.26 8.53 1.98
CA VAL A 125 10.14 7.58 1.79
C VAL A 125 9.28 7.57 3.03
N THR A 126 7.96 7.64 2.81
CA THR A 126 6.95 7.50 3.86
C THR A 126 6.15 6.24 3.60
N ILE A 127 6.09 5.35 4.60
CA ILE A 127 5.40 4.06 4.51
C ILE A 127 4.25 4.01 5.50
N TYR A 128 3.10 3.56 5.01
CA TYR A 128 1.88 3.33 5.79
C TYR A 128 1.64 1.82 5.90
N PHE A 129 1.49 1.32 7.13
CA PHE A 129 1.37 -0.10 7.40
C PHE A 129 0.51 -0.37 8.65
N SER A 130 -0.04 -1.58 8.76
CA SER A 130 -0.73 -2.00 9.97
C SER A 130 0.26 -2.22 11.11
N ARG A 131 -0.12 -1.83 12.33
CA ARG A 131 0.67 -2.03 13.55
C ARG A 131 1.18 -3.46 13.69
N THR A 132 0.41 -4.44 13.26
CA THR A 132 0.77 -5.87 13.35
C THR A 132 1.78 -6.32 12.30
N ALA A 133 2.07 -5.51 11.27
CA ALA A 133 2.99 -5.86 10.19
C ALA A 133 4.47 -5.58 10.53
N LEU A 134 4.73 -4.80 11.58
CA LEU A 134 6.07 -4.47 12.05
C LEU A 134 6.53 -5.49 13.09
N SER A 135 7.67 -6.13 12.87
CA SER A 135 8.31 -7.02 13.82
C SER A 135 9.75 -6.58 14.09
N GLN A 136 10.19 -6.74 15.31
CA GLN A 136 11.59 -6.44 15.68
C GLN A 136 12.46 -7.63 15.28
N GLU A 137 13.56 -7.37 14.59
CA GLU A 137 14.55 -8.37 14.17
C GLU A 137 15.75 -8.36 15.13
N ASN A 138 16.26 -7.17 15.46
CA ASN A 138 17.35 -6.92 16.43
C ASN A 138 17.03 -5.64 17.21
N ASN A 139 17.91 -5.26 18.16
CA ASN A 139 17.72 -4.09 19.02
C ASN A 139 17.45 -2.79 18.21
N ASP A 140 18.09 -2.62 17.04
CA ASP A 140 17.99 -1.39 16.22
C ASP A 140 17.37 -1.64 14.84
N THR A 141 16.99 -2.88 14.51
CA THR A 141 16.46 -3.25 13.20
C THR A 141 15.07 -3.84 13.31
N TYR A 142 14.16 -3.28 12.56
CA TYR A 142 12.79 -3.75 12.42
C TYR A 142 12.56 -4.33 11.03
N LYS A 143 11.59 -5.23 10.92
CA LYS A 143 11.21 -5.92 9.70
C LYS A 143 9.76 -5.63 9.37
N LEU A 144 9.51 -5.11 8.17
CA LEU A 144 8.20 -4.83 7.65
C LEU A 144 7.93 -5.71 6.42
N GLN A 145 7.06 -6.71 6.58
CA GLN A 145 6.77 -7.67 5.52
C GLN A 145 5.66 -7.20 4.57
N GLN A 146 4.74 -6.41 5.09
CA GLN A 146 3.57 -5.92 4.34
C GLN A 146 3.32 -4.45 4.69
N PHE A 147 3.04 -3.67 3.68
CA PHE A 147 2.63 -2.28 3.83
C PHE A 147 1.43 -1.99 2.93
N LEU A 148 0.64 -1.00 3.31
CA LEU A 148 -0.55 -0.58 2.60
C LEU A 148 -0.20 0.34 1.43
N TYR A 149 0.63 1.34 1.70
CA TYR A 149 1.02 2.35 0.75
C TYR A 149 2.42 2.88 1.05
N LEU A 150 3.17 3.18 -0.01
CA LEU A 150 4.49 3.77 0.05
C LEU A 150 4.47 5.05 -0.79
N ASN A 151 4.79 6.17 -0.15
CA ASN A 151 4.97 7.46 -0.80
C ASN A 151 6.47 7.78 -0.91
N ILE A 152 6.88 8.22 -2.08
CA ILE A 152 8.26 8.66 -2.32
C ILE A 152 8.22 10.19 -2.28
N ASP A 153 8.86 10.75 -1.25
CA ASP A 153 9.02 12.19 -1.15
C ASP A 153 10.12 12.59 -2.14
N GLN A 154 9.72 13.04 -3.32
CA GLN A 154 10.63 13.67 -4.27
C GLN A 154 11.08 15.00 -3.66
N ARG A 155 12.15 14.97 -2.87
CA ARG A 155 12.87 16.21 -2.61
C ARG A 155 13.60 16.53 -3.92
N GLU A 156 13.16 17.59 -4.58
CA GLU A 156 13.97 18.24 -5.61
C GLU A 156 15.34 18.50 -5.00
N VAL A 157 16.37 17.96 -5.63
CA VAL A 157 17.79 18.22 -5.33
C VAL A 157 18.15 19.55 -5.96
#